data_d2515d066eee3cd9ef63d71f3bebee8d
#
_entry.id   d2515d066eee3cd9ef63d71f3bebee8d
#
_cell.length_a   1.000
_cell.length_b   1.000
_cell.length_c   1.000
_cell.angle_alpha   90.00
_cell.angle_beta   90.00
_cell.angle_gamma   90.00
#
_symmetry.space_group_name_H-M   'P 1'
#
loop_
_entity.id
_entity.type
_entity.pdbx_description
1 polymer ?
#
loop_
_entity_poly.entity_id
_entity_poly.type
_entity_poly.pdbx_seq_one_letter_code
_entity_poly.pdbx_strand_id
1 'polypeptide(L)'
;ISNHDVQRVATRWGGGEAPEHIASTLTALACSLRGSICVFQGEELGLTEVDLPFELLQDPYGIAFWPTFKGRDGCRTPMPWTTGRNGGFSTAKPWLPVPDVHLERSVARQESEPDSPLQRFRAFMRWRKQQPALMWGSVRMLPAPEPVLAFERSLDGHTVRAIFNTSATPCEVELESPRPLRAINGHGLVAGEQS
;
A
#
# COMPACT_ATOMS: atom_id res chain seq x y z
N ILE A 1 3.05 6.22 3.20
CA ILE A 1 2.59 5.71 4.50
C ILE A 1 3.75 5.06 5.26
N SER A 2 4.69 4.46 4.58
CA SER A 2 5.97 4.02 5.13
C SER A 2 7.08 4.97 4.76
N ASN A 3 8.21 4.83 5.44
CA ASN A 3 9.47 5.46 5.12
C ASN A 3 10.62 4.61 5.71
N HIS A 4 11.84 5.10 5.60
CA HIS A 4 13.05 4.40 6.06
C HIS A 4 13.24 4.39 7.60
N ASP A 5 12.33 4.99 8.36
CA ASP A 5 12.42 5.10 9.82
C ASP A 5 11.30 4.35 10.56
N VAL A 6 10.34 3.80 9.83
CA VAL A 6 9.22 3.04 10.42
C VAL A 6 9.03 1.70 9.70
N GLN A 7 8.47 0.74 10.42
CA GLN A 7 8.11 -0.55 9.84
C GLN A 7 7.27 -0.39 8.58
N ARG A 8 7.46 -1.29 7.63
CA ARG A 8 6.66 -1.36 6.41
C ARG A 8 5.19 -1.48 6.75
N VAL A 9 4.36 -0.72 6.04
CA VAL A 9 2.93 -0.55 6.37
C VAL A 9 2.16 -1.87 6.36
N ALA A 10 2.50 -2.78 5.45
CA ALA A 10 1.87 -4.10 5.38
C ALA A 10 2.04 -4.90 6.68
N THR A 11 3.14 -4.75 7.39
CA THR A 11 3.34 -5.33 8.73
C THR A 11 2.74 -4.48 9.81
N ARG A 12 3.01 -3.17 9.80
CA ARG A 12 2.63 -2.27 10.89
C ARG A 12 1.10 -2.18 11.09
N TRP A 13 0.33 -2.19 10.03
CA TRP A 13 -1.13 -2.08 10.07
C TRP A 13 -1.86 -3.34 9.64
N GLY A 14 -1.19 -4.27 8.98
CA GLY A 14 -1.76 -5.53 8.54
C GLY A 14 -1.31 -6.74 9.36
N GLY A 15 -0.45 -6.56 10.38
CA GLY A 15 0.07 -7.67 11.17
C GLY A 15 0.91 -8.68 10.38
N GLY A 16 1.21 -8.38 9.11
CA GLY A 16 1.87 -9.32 8.18
C GLY A 16 0.92 -10.32 7.52
N GLU A 17 -0.37 -10.31 7.88
CA GLU A 17 -1.39 -11.11 7.23
C GLU A 17 -1.89 -10.44 5.94
N ALA A 18 -2.17 -11.24 4.91
CA ALA A 18 -2.67 -10.78 3.60
C ALA A 18 -2.01 -9.48 3.07
N PRO A 19 -0.67 -9.38 3.05
CA PRO A 19 0.03 -8.13 2.77
C PRO A 19 -0.28 -7.56 1.38
N GLU A 20 -0.73 -8.38 0.44
CA GLU A 20 -1.17 -7.97 -0.91
C GLU A 20 -2.42 -7.09 -0.85
N HIS A 21 -3.40 -7.48 -0.04
CA HIS A 21 -4.65 -6.72 0.12
C HIS A 21 -4.41 -5.43 0.90
N ILE A 22 -3.66 -5.53 1.98
CA ILE A 22 -3.27 -4.36 2.80
C ILE A 22 -2.50 -3.34 1.96
N ALA A 23 -1.48 -3.78 1.22
CA ALA A 23 -0.69 -2.91 0.36
C ALA A 23 -1.56 -2.21 -0.69
N SER A 24 -2.41 -2.95 -1.40
CA SER A 24 -3.31 -2.40 -2.43
C SER A 24 -4.29 -1.39 -1.84
N THR A 25 -4.92 -1.71 -0.70
CA THR A 25 -5.88 -0.83 -0.03
C THR A 25 -5.23 0.46 0.48
N LEU A 26 -4.11 0.35 1.19
CA LEU A 26 -3.44 1.50 1.79
C LEU A 26 -2.78 2.38 0.74
N THR A 27 -2.26 1.80 -0.33
CA THR A 27 -1.72 2.57 -1.45
C THR A 27 -2.84 3.32 -2.18
N ALA A 28 -3.99 2.68 -2.42
CA ALA A 28 -5.16 3.33 -3.00
C ALA A 28 -5.67 4.46 -2.10
N LEU A 29 -5.73 4.25 -0.78
CA LEU A 29 -6.08 5.27 0.19
C LEU A 29 -5.14 6.48 0.09
N ALA A 30 -3.83 6.26 0.23
CA ALA A 30 -2.84 7.33 0.16
C ALA A 30 -2.91 8.09 -1.17
N CYS A 31 -3.06 7.35 -2.27
CA CYS A 31 -3.16 7.92 -3.61
C CYS A 31 -4.49 8.62 -3.91
N SER A 32 -5.51 8.46 -3.07
CA SER A 32 -6.80 9.15 -3.19
C SER A 32 -6.86 10.44 -2.39
N LEU A 33 -5.98 10.63 -1.41
CA LEU A 33 -5.91 11.85 -0.61
C LEU A 33 -5.43 13.06 -1.45
N ARG A 34 -5.66 14.27 -0.91
CA ARG A 34 -5.19 15.50 -1.52
C ARG A 34 -3.71 15.72 -1.21
N GLY A 35 -2.95 16.13 -2.22
CA GLY A 35 -1.54 16.50 -2.08
C GLY A 35 -0.61 15.61 -2.89
N SER A 36 0.68 15.81 -2.69
CA SER A 36 1.72 14.99 -3.29
C SER A 36 1.78 13.63 -2.62
N ILE A 37 2.09 12.61 -3.41
CA ILE A 37 2.19 11.24 -2.93
C ILE A 37 3.66 10.86 -2.92
N CYS A 38 4.12 10.35 -1.78
CA CYS A 38 5.39 9.67 -1.65
C CYS A 38 5.12 8.20 -1.35
N VAL A 39 5.49 7.32 -2.25
CA VAL A 39 5.42 5.87 -2.09
C VAL A 39 6.80 5.38 -1.70
N PHE A 40 6.91 4.73 -0.55
CA PHE A 40 8.17 4.13 -0.13
C PHE A 40 8.41 2.85 -0.93
N GLN A 41 9.64 2.65 -1.38
CA GLN A 41 10.01 1.52 -2.22
C GLN A 41 9.56 0.18 -1.62
N GLY A 42 8.84 -0.62 -2.41
CA GLY A 42 8.29 -1.91 -2.01
C GLY A 42 6.88 -1.86 -1.42
N GLU A 43 6.29 -0.67 -1.14
CA GLU A 43 4.86 -0.58 -0.80
C GLU A 43 4.00 -1.10 -1.94
N GLU A 44 4.36 -0.77 -3.18
CA GLU A 44 3.70 -1.22 -4.40
C GLU A 44 3.79 -2.73 -4.64
N LEU A 45 4.73 -3.40 -3.97
CA LEU A 45 4.90 -4.86 -4.02
C LEU A 45 4.27 -5.59 -2.84
N GLY A 46 3.81 -4.86 -1.83
CA GLY A 46 3.37 -5.45 -0.57
C GLY A 46 4.50 -6.07 0.24
N LEU A 47 5.70 -5.48 0.21
CA LEU A 47 6.80 -5.95 1.05
C LEU A 47 6.47 -5.76 2.53
N THR A 48 6.78 -6.80 3.31
CA THR A 48 6.63 -6.80 4.77
C THR A 48 7.91 -6.36 5.47
N GLU A 49 7.81 -6.06 6.75
CA GLU A 49 8.98 -5.90 7.61
C GLU A 49 9.73 -7.21 7.73
N VAL A 50 11.03 -7.15 7.92
CA VAL A 50 11.89 -8.32 8.08
C VAL A 50 12.69 -8.22 9.37
N ASP A 51 12.67 -9.29 10.14
CA ASP A 51 13.56 -9.47 11.28
C ASP A 51 14.93 -9.95 10.79
N LEU A 52 15.91 -9.06 10.86
CA LEU A 52 17.29 -9.41 10.55
C LEU A 52 18.00 -9.93 11.80
N PRO A 53 18.87 -10.97 11.71
CA PRO A 53 19.70 -11.39 12.81
C PRO A 53 20.70 -10.29 13.20
N PHE A 54 21.10 -10.26 14.46
CA PHE A 54 21.96 -9.23 15.02
C PHE A 54 23.23 -8.97 14.21
N GLU A 55 23.84 -10.04 13.70
CA GLU A 55 25.09 -10.02 12.95
C GLU A 55 24.99 -9.30 11.59
N LEU A 56 23.77 -9.10 11.10
CA LEU A 56 23.49 -8.42 9.83
C LEU A 56 23.01 -6.98 10.01
N LEU A 57 22.78 -6.54 11.26
CA LEU A 57 22.32 -5.18 11.53
C LEU A 57 23.40 -4.15 11.16
N GLN A 58 22.93 -3.05 10.59
CA GLN A 58 23.74 -1.89 10.23
C GLN A 58 23.24 -0.62 10.94
N ASP A 59 21.97 -0.61 11.40
CA ASP A 59 21.41 0.50 12.14
C ASP A 59 22.03 0.58 13.55
N PRO A 60 22.74 1.69 13.88
CA PRO A 60 23.36 1.86 15.20
C PRO A 60 22.37 1.73 16.37
N TYR A 61 21.13 2.17 16.18
CA TYR A 61 20.11 2.03 17.21
C TYR A 61 19.68 0.56 17.41
N GLY A 62 19.54 -0.21 16.33
CA GLY A 62 19.24 -1.63 16.41
C GLY A 62 20.35 -2.40 17.12
N ILE A 63 21.60 -2.05 16.85
CA ILE A 63 22.77 -2.66 17.52
C ILE A 63 22.83 -2.27 19.01
N ALA A 64 22.62 -0.98 19.33
CA ALA A 64 22.75 -0.48 20.71
C ALA A 64 21.62 -0.95 21.63
N PHE A 65 20.42 -1.14 21.11
CA PHE A 65 19.21 -1.47 21.90
C PHE A 65 18.71 -2.90 21.70
N TRP A 66 19.51 -3.75 21.06
CA TRP A 66 19.17 -5.18 20.89
C TRP A 66 18.98 -5.87 22.25
N PRO A 67 18.01 -6.78 22.40
CA PRO A 67 16.97 -7.19 21.44
C PRO A 67 15.66 -6.39 21.59
N THR A 68 15.61 -5.41 22.48
CA THR A 68 14.40 -4.65 22.82
C THR A 68 13.92 -3.80 21.63
N PHE A 69 14.84 -3.24 20.89
CA PHE A 69 14.59 -2.54 19.66
C PHE A 69 15.54 -3.07 18.56
N LYS A 70 14.98 -3.62 17.49
CA LYS A 70 15.75 -4.27 16.43
C LYS A 70 16.25 -3.30 15.35
N GLY A 71 16.02 -2.00 15.54
CA GLY A 71 16.40 -0.99 14.56
C GLY A 71 15.42 -0.85 13.39
N ARG A 72 15.91 -0.22 12.33
CA ARG A 72 15.13 0.14 11.14
C ARG A 72 15.54 -0.65 9.89
N ASP A 73 16.51 -1.53 10.00
CA ASP A 73 17.07 -2.25 8.85
C ASP A 73 16.05 -3.15 8.15
N GLY A 74 15.06 -3.65 8.89
CA GLY A 74 13.99 -4.49 8.35
C GLY A 74 13.17 -3.82 7.26
N CYS A 75 12.98 -2.50 7.33
CA CYS A 75 12.30 -1.73 6.26
C CYS A 75 13.25 -1.24 5.16
N ARG A 76 14.56 -1.33 5.36
CA ARG A 76 15.61 -0.79 4.44
C ARG A 76 16.24 -1.83 3.52
N THR A 77 15.75 -3.06 3.56
CA THR A 77 16.22 -4.13 2.69
C THR A 77 16.15 -3.74 1.21
N PRO A 78 17.07 -4.21 0.37
CA PRO A 78 17.11 -3.84 -1.04
C PRO A 78 15.83 -4.21 -1.79
N MET A 79 15.50 -3.45 -2.81
CA MET A 79 14.37 -3.71 -3.70
C MET A 79 14.56 -5.01 -4.46
N PRO A 80 13.62 -5.98 -4.39
CA PRO A 80 13.72 -7.25 -5.11
C PRO A 80 13.22 -7.09 -6.55
N TRP A 81 14.13 -6.89 -7.48
CA TRP A 81 13.79 -6.76 -8.91
C TRP A 81 13.50 -8.11 -9.57
N THR A 82 14.25 -9.14 -9.18
CA THR A 82 14.13 -10.51 -9.71
C THR A 82 14.19 -11.53 -8.58
N THR A 83 13.95 -12.80 -8.89
CA THR A 83 14.15 -13.92 -7.96
C THR A 83 15.60 -14.41 -7.91
N GLY A 84 16.50 -13.84 -8.70
CA GLY A 84 17.88 -14.23 -8.79
C GLY A 84 18.75 -13.69 -7.65
N ARG A 85 20.06 -13.89 -7.81
CA ARG A 85 21.07 -13.46 -6.82
C ARG A 85 20.87 -11.99 -6.42
N ASN A 86 20.88 -11.73 -5.11
CA ASN A 86 20.67 -10.41 -4.51
C ASN A 86 19.39 -9.71 -5.01
N GLY A 87 18.36 -10.47 -5.40
CA GLY A 87 17.14 -9.91 -5.94
C GLY A 87 17.32 -9.11 -7.25
N GLY A 88 18.44 -9.28 -7.97
CA GLY A 88 18.78 -8.44 -9.11
C GLY A 88 19.13 -7.00 -8.74
N PHE A 89 19.23 -6.68 -7.44
CA PHE A 89 19.56 -5.34 -6.94
C PHE A 89 21.04 -4.97 -7.19
N SER A 90 21.94 -5.92 -6.98
CA SER A 90 23.38 -5.69 -7.11
C SER A 90 24.14 -6.94 -7.54
N THR A 91 25.21 -6.77 -8.31
CA THR A 91 26.17 -7.83 -8.63
C THR A 91 27.14 -8.10 -7.47
N ALA A 92 27.37 -7.12 -6.61
CA ALA A 92 28.15 -7.25 -5.36
C ALA A 92 27.23 -7.61 -4.18
N LYS A 93 27.81 -7.95 -3.02
CA LYS A 93 27.07 -8.16 -1.77
C LYS A 93 26.35 -6.86 -1.40
N PRO A 94 25.02 -6.85 -1.25
CA PRO A 94 24.30 -5.68 -0.81
C PRO A 94 24.64 -5.30 0.63
N TRP A 95 24.41 -4.05 0.99
CA TRP A 95 24.60 -3.55 2.34
C TRP A 95 23.73 -4.31 3.37
N LEU A 96 22.46 -4.54 3.05
CA LEU A 96 21.57 -5.45 3.77
C LEU A 96 21.20 -6.62 2.85
N PRO A 97 20.88 -7.80 3.38
CA PRO A 97 20.44 -8.93 2.55
C PRO A 97 19.09 -8.65 1.88
N VAL A 98 18.83 -9.33 0.78
CA VAL A 98 17.47 -9.44 0.20
C VAL A 98 16.85 -10.70 0.78
N PRO A 99 15.81 -10.61 1.62
CA PRO A 99 15.19 -11.77 2.24
C PRO A 99 14.44 -12.63 1.21
N ASP A 100 14.39 -13.94 1.42
CA ASP A 100 13.68 -14.87 0.52
C ASP A 100 12.20 -14.50 0.35
N VAL A 101 11.53 -14.12 1.46
CA VAL A 101 10.14 -13.66 1.42
C VAL A 101 9.93 -12.43 0.51
N HIS A 102 10.94 -11.61 0.32
CA HIS A 102 10.90 -10.50 -0.62
C HIS A 102 11.20 -10.94 -2.06
N LEU A 103 12.03 -11.96 -2.27
CA LEU A 103 12.27 -12.53 -3.61
C LEU A 103 10.98 -13.09 -4.22
N GLU A 104 10.13 -13.71 -3.39
CA GLU A 104 8.80 -14.19 -3.80
C GLU A 104 7.86 -13.06 -4.24
N ARG A 105 8.13 -11.84 -3.81
CA ARG A 105 7.38 -10.62 -4.16
C ARG A 105 8.13 -9.71 -5.13
N SER A 106 9.12 -10.27 -5.84
CA SER A 106 9.94 -9.48 -6.76
C SER A 106 9.12 -8.84 -7.88
N VAL A 107 9.64 -7.73 -8.41
CA VAL A 107 9.04 -7.03 -9.55
C VAL A 107 8.80 -7.97 -10.71
N ALA A 108 9.81 -8.75 -11.13
CA ALA A 108 9.70 -9.66 -12.26
C ALA A 108 8.59 -10.70 -12.08
N ARG A 109 8.40 -11.23 -10.87
CA ARG A 109 7.32 -12.17 -10.58
C ARG A 109 5.95 -11.48 -10.68
N GLN A 110 5.80 -10.34 -10.02
CA GLN A 110 4.54 -9.62 -10.01
C GLN A 110 4.16 -9.01 -11.38
N GLU A 111 5.12 -8.76 -12.26
CA GLU A 111 4.84 -8.34 -13.63
C GLU A 111 4.10 -9.41 -14.44
N SER A 112 4.33 -10.67 -14.15
CA SER A 112 3.66 -11.80 -14.81
C SER A 112 2.30 -12.18 -14.19
N GLU A 113 1.96 -11.63 -13.02
CA GLU A 113 0.74 -11.94 -12.28
C GLU A 113 -0.27 -10.79 -12.43
N PRO A 114 -1.39 -10.97 -13.19
CA PRO A 114 -2.32 -9.87 -13.51
C PRO A 114 -2.93 -9.16 -12.28
N ASP A 115 -3.16 -9.89 -11.19
CA ASP A 115 -3.79 -9.41 -9.97
C ASP A 115 -2.80 -9.10 -8.85
N SER A 116 -1.51 -9.05 -9.16
CA SER A 116 -0.48 -8.70 -8.17
C SER A 116 -0.64 -7.27 -7.63
N PRO A 117 -0.14 -6.98 -6.42
CA PRO A 117 -0.09 -5.61 -5.88
C PRO A 117 0.50 -4.60 -6.86
N LEU A 118 1.60 -4.95 -7.54
CA LEU A 118 2.25 -4.09 -8.53
C LEU A 118 1.32 -3.74 -9.70
N GLN A 119 0.61 -4.73 -10.25
CA GLN A 119 -0.29 -4.50 -11.38
C GLN A 119 -1.51 -3.68 -10.94
N ARG A 120 -2.07 -3.95 -9.77
CA ARG A 120 -3.15 -3.15 -9.17
C ARG A 120 -2.70 -1.71 -8.93
N PHE A 121 -1.52 -1.51 -8.36
CA PHE A 121 -0.94 -0.17 -8.17
C PHE A 121 -0.78 0.57 -9.51
N ARG A 122 -0.18 -0.06 -10.51
CA ARG A 122 0.00 0.53 -11.84
C ARG A 122 -1.35 0.88 -12.50
N ALA A 123 -2.33 0.00 -12.40
CA ALA A 123 -3.67 0.23 -12.94
C ALA A 123 -4.35 1.42 -12.24
N PHE A 124 -4.28 1.46 -10.91
CA PHE A 124 -4.83 2.54 -10.11
C PHE A 124 -4.15 3.89 -10.44
N MET A 125 -2.84 3.93 -10.55
CA MET A 125 -2.10 5.15 -10.88
C MET A 125 -2.36 5.66 -12.30
N ARG A 126 -2.53 4.75 -13.28
CA ARG A 126 -2.97 5.14 -14.63
C ARG A 126 -4.37 5.74 -14.63
N TRP A 127 -5.31 5.11 -13.93
CA TRP A 127 -6.66 5.63 -13.78
C TRP A 127 -6.67 6.96 -13.03
N ARG A 128 -5.96 7.07 -11.90
CA ARG A 128 -5.86 8.29 -11.09
C ARG A 128 -5.42 9.51 -11.93
N LYS A 129 -4.45 9.34 -12.80
CA LYS A 129 -3.95 10.41 -13.70
C LYS A 129 -5.03 10.93 -14.64
N GLN A 130 -6.07 10.14 -14.92
CA GLN A 130 -7.21 10.52 -15.75
C GLN A 130 -8.36 11.15 -14.94
N GLN A 131 -8.20 11.27 -13.62
CA GLN A 131 -9.20 11.84 -12.72
C GLN A 131 -8.75 13.21 -12.20
N PRO A 132 -9.17 14.33 -12.85
CA PRO A 132 -8.78 15.67 -12.40
C PRO A 132 -9.15 15.94 -10.94
N ALA A 133 -10.29 15.42 -10.48
CA ALA A 133 -10.72 15.54 -9.09
C ALA A 133 -9.71 14.93 -8.10
N LEU A 134 -9.07 13.80 -8.43
CA LEU A 134 -8.03 13.21 -7.58
C LEU A 134 -6.70 13.97 -7.69
N MET A 135 -6.43 14.60 -8.82
CA MET A 135 -5.19 15.34 -9.04
C MET A 135 -5.21 16.70 -8.35
N TRP A 136 -6.29 17.46 -8.55
CA TRP A 136 -6.35 18.89 -8.20
C TRP A 136 -7.53 19.28 -7.31
N GLY A 137 -8.51 18.37 -7.16
CA GLY A 137 -9.77 18.64 -6.47
C GLY A 137 -9.62 18.90 -4.98
N SER A 138 -10.66 19.50 -4.41
CA SER A 138 -10.84 19.60 -2.98
C SER A 138 -11.04 18.23 -2.34
N VAL A 139 -10.96 18.15 -1.02
CA VAL A 139 -11.31 16.97 -0.24
C VAL A 139 -12.38 17.32 0.78
N ARG A 140 -13.38 16.47 0.93
CA ARG A 140 -14.41 16.59 1.97
C ARG A 140 -14.61 15.21 2.60
N MET A 141 -14.42 15.13 3.91
CA MET A 141 -14.73 13.91 4.66
C MET A 141 -16.24 13.67 4.66
N LEU A 142 -16.65 12.43 4.52
CA LEU A 142 -18.05 12.02 4.59
C LEU A 142 -18.30 11.29 5.91
N PRO A 143 -19.48 11.48 6.52
CA PRO A 143 -19.90 10.65 7.63
C PRO A 143 -19.95 9.18 7.18
N ALA A 144 -19.36 8.31 7.98
CA ALA A 144 -19.43 6.88 7.77
C ALA A 144 -19.29 6.18 9.13
N PRO A 145 -19.94 5.04 9.36
CA PRO A 145 -19.76 4.28 10.58
C PRO A 145 -18.36 3.64 10.60
N GLU A 146 -17.80 3.46 11.79
CA GLU A 146 -16.62 2.61 11.94
C GLU A 146 -16.94 1.18 11.49
N PRO A 147 -16.03 0.51 10.79
CA PRO A 147 -14.63 0.86 10.47
C PRO A 147 -14.44 1.49 9.06
N VAL A 148 -15.42 2.22 8.54
CA VAL A 148 -15.36 2.78 7.19
C VAL A 148 -14.76 4.20 7.22
N LEU A 149 -13.77 4.42 6.37
CA LEU A 149 -13.26 5.74 6.04
C LEU A 149 -13.83 6.18 4.70
N ALA A 150 -14.57 7.30 4.68
CA ALA A 150 -15.16 7.82 3.45
C ALA A 150 -14.84 9.30 3.25
N PHE A 151 -14.53 9.67 2.03
CA PHE A 151 -14.34 11.06 1.62
C PHE A 151 -14.63 11.24 0.13
N GLU A 152 -14.83 12.47 -0.28
CA GLU A 152 -14.93 12.80 -1.70
C GLU A 152 -13.86 13.81 -2.14
N ARG A 153 -13.51 13.70 -3.40
CA ARG A 153 -12.64 14.60 -4.13
C ARG A 153 -13.47 15.24 -5.24
N SER A 154 -13.47 16.58 -5.32
CA SER A 154 -14.31 17.28 -6.27
C SER A 154 -13.54 18.38 -7.00
N LEU A 155 -13.77 18.50 -8.31
CA LEU A 155 -13.25 19.55 -9.19
C LEU A 155 -14.24 19.80 -10.32
N ASP A 156 -14.68 21.02 -10.51
CA ASP A 156 -15.49 21.46 -11.66
C ASP A 156 -16.71 20.57 -11.95
N GLY A 157 -17.41 20.15 -10.90
CA GLY A 157 -18.59 19.28 -11.00
C GLY A 157 -18.29 17.78 -11.14
N HIS A 158 -17.04 17.39 -11.28
CA HIS A 158 -16.62 16.00 -11.21
C HIS A 158 -16.32 15.61 -9.77
N THR A 159 -16.88 14.48 -9.34
CA THR A 159 -16.68 13.98 -7.98
C THR A 159 -16.27 12.52 -8.01
N VAL A 160 -15.23 12.18 -7.25
CA VAL A 160 -14.83 10.81 -6.95
C VAL A 160 -15.03 10.58 -5.45
N ARG A 161 -15.80 9.57 -5.08
CA ARG A 161 -15.93 9.10 -3.70
C ARG A 161 -14.96 7.97 -3.45
N ALA A 162 -14.22 8.09 -2.38
CA ALA A 162 -13.27 7.10 -1.90
C ALA A 162 -13.83 6.52 -0.59
N ILE A 163 -14.01 5.19 -0.57
CA ILE A 163 -14.60 4.47 0.55
C ILE A 163 -13.69 3.29 0.84
N PHE A 164 -13.21 3.22 2.06
CA PHE A 164 -12.27 2.19 2.50
C PHE A 164 -12.82 1.52 3.75
N ASN A 165 -13.00 0.22 3.68
CA ASN A 165 -13.19 -0.61 4.86
C ASN A 165 -11.81 -0.87 5.49
N THR A 166 -11.61 -0.41 6.72
CA THR A 166 -10.35 -0.56 7.44
C THR A 166 -10.32 -1.80 8.35
N SER A 167 -11.33 -2.68 8.24
CA SER A 167 -11.39 -3.96 8.95
C SER A 167 -11.12 -5.13 8.03
N ALA A 168 -10.94 -6.31 8.61
CA ALA A 168 -10.81 -7.57 7.88
C ALA A 168 -12.16 -8.19 7.46
N THR A 169 -13.28 -7.67 7.93
CA THR A 169 -14.62 -8.21 7.66
C THR A 169 -15.40 -7.29 6.72
N PRO A 170 -16.22 -7.83 5.81
CA PRO A 170 -17.12 -7.02 5.01
C PRO A 170 -18.05 -6.17 5.89
N CYS A 171 -18.33 -4.95 5.45
CA CYS A 171 -19.29 -4.07 6.11
C CYS A 171 -20.20 -3.41 5.08
N GLU A 172 -21.43 -3.12 5.50
CA GLU A 172 -22.39 -2.37 4.71
C GLU A 172 -22.30 -0.89 5.07
N VAL A 173 -22.43 -0.04 4.07
CA VAL A 173 -22.45 1.41 4.26
C VAL A 173 -23.52 2.03 3.38
N GLU A 174 -24.38 2.84 3.98
CA GLU A 174 -25.32 3.69 3.25
C GLU A 174 -24.62 5.00 2.84
N LEU A 175 -24.75 5.33 1.57
CA LEU A 175 -24.15 6.54 1.01
C LEU A 175 -25.24 7.39 0.37
N GLU A 176 -25.56 8.48 1.04
CA GLU A 176 -26.41 9.50 0.41
C GLU A 176 -25.69 10.11 -0.79
N SER A 177 -26.34 10.10 -1.94
CA SER A 177 -25.81 10.76 -3.14
C SER A 177 -26.93 11.43 -3.93
N PRO A 178 -26.79 12.71 -4.29
CA PRO A 178 -27.77 13.40 -5.13
C PRO A 178 -27.77 12.92 -6.59
N ARG A 179 -26.78 12.10 -6.95
CA ARG A 179 -26.63 11.52 -8.30
C ARG A 179 -26.24 10.04 -8.19
N PRO A 180 -26.59 9.21 -9.17
CA PRO A 180 -26.16 7.83 -9.21
C PRO A 180 -24.63 7.71 -9.14
N LEU A 181 -24.13 6.80 -8.31
CA LEU A 181 -22.72 6.47 -8.20
C LEU A 181 -22.41 5.34 -9.18
N ARG A 182 -21.27 5.46 -9.84
CA ARG A 182 -20.72 4.40 -10.68
C ARG A 182 -19.52 3.80 -9.97
N ALA A 183 -19.57 2.52 -9.69
CA ALA A 183 -18.42 1.80 -9.17
C ALA A 183 -17.29 1.72 -10.21
N ILE A 184 -16.06 1.80 -9.75
CA ILE A 184 -14.87 1.64 -10.59
C ILE A 184 -14.49 0.15 -10.59
N ASN A 185 -14.16 -0.40 -11.74
CA ASN A 185 -13.76 -1.80 -11.88
C ASN A 185 -12.48 -2.10 -11.08
N GLY A 186 -12.42 -3.29 -10.48
CA GLY A 186 -11.26 -3.76 -9.72
C GLY A 186 -11.22 -3.31 -8.26
N HIS A 187 -12.33 -2.81 -7.72
CA HIS A 187 -12.51 -2.51 -6.29
C HIS A 187 -13.31 -3.62 -5.60
N GLY A 188 -13.31 -3.62 -4.27
CA GLY A 188 -14.05 -4.57 -3.44
C GLY A 188 -15.50 -4.18 -3.11
N LEU A 189 -16.07 -3.15 -3.80
CA LEU A 189 -17.46 -2.72 -3.55
C LEU A 189 -18.44 -3.56 -4.38
N VAL A 190 -19.46 -4.06 -3.72
CA VAL A 190 -20.63 -4.71 -4.32
C VAL A 190 -21.83 -3.82 -4.02
N ALA A 191 -22.66 -3.58 -5.03
CA ALA A 191 -23.92 -2.85 -4.80
C ALA A 191 -24.82 -3.72 -3.90
N GLY A 192 -25.24 -3.16 -2.78
CA GLY A 192 -26.26 -3.78 -1.94
C GLY A 192 -27.64 -3.76 -2.62
N GLU A 193 -28.49 -4.69 -2.29
CA GLU A 193 -29.91 -4.62 -2.65
C GLU A 193 -30.53 -3.42 -1.93
N GLN A 194 -31.20 -2.54 -2.67
CA GLN A 194 -32.00 -1.48 -2.06
C GLN A 194 -33.22 -2.14 -1.40
N SER A 195 -33.26 -2.11 -0.06
CA SER A 195 -34.40 -2.49 0.73
C SER A 195 -35.51 -1.43 0.66
#